data_9e1d7c57b8f1aff52f34a7a0d06a59d5
#
_entry.id   9e1d7c57b8f1aff52f34a7a0d06a59d5
#
_cell.length_a   1.000
_cell.length_b   1.000
_cell.length_c   1.000
_cell.angle_alpha   90.00
_cell.angle_beta   90.00
_cell.angle_gamma   90.00
#
_symmetry.space_group_name_H-M   'P 1'
#
loop_
_entity.id
_entity.type
_entity.pdbx_description
1 polymer ?
#
loop_
_entity_poly.entity_id
_entity_poly.type
_entity_poly.pdbx_seq_one_letter_code
_entity_poly.pdbx_strand_id
1 'polypeptide(L)'
;EFIDASFKENIGDPNKINLEFVIKEFEKEYLAKVNVFGNNITEEKVIRDNLEVDEGDPFNKILLMKSINNLKALNIFGKVDYNVTPTSDNDKKKILNITIEEKPTGEISASAGTGTSGGTFGFGIKENNFLGKNISLDSNLRIDEETIRGKFSVVNPNWNYSDRALIASIESSVTDRMGDYGYKTSQTGFSFGSNWEQYDDLYFSPKIAMFHEKLDTNQSASNKLKKQEGDYLDADF
;
A
#
# COMPACT_ATOMS: atom_id res chain seq x y z
N GLU A 1 -3.39 29.69 -1.89
CA GLU A 1 -3.08 30.06 -3.27
C GLU A 1 -2.77 31.55 -3.28
N PHE A 2 -1.54 31.94 -3.69
CA PHE A 2 -1.10 33.34 -3.64
C PHE A 2 -1.30 34.05 -4.95
N ILE A 3 -1.67 33.32 -5.98
CA ILE A 3 -1.84 33.82 -7.34
C ILE A 3 -3.16 33.29 -7.88
N ASP A 4 -4.01 34.19 -8.33
CA ASP A 4 -5.19 33.86 -9.14
C ASP A 4 -4.89 34.32 -10.59
N ALA A 5 -4.91 33.35 -11.50
CA ALA A 5 -4.66 33.60 -12.92
C ALA A 5 -5.94 33.34 -13.71
N SER A 6 -6.46 34.34 -14.32
CA SER A 6 -7.58 34.23 -15.26
C SER A 6 -7.18 34.77 -16.63
N PHE A 7 -7.84 34.31 -17.68
CA PHE A 7 -7.63 34.85 -19.00
C PHE A 7 -8.96 35.36 -19.60
N LYS A 8 -8.85 36.37 -20.44
CA LYS A 8 -9.95 36.87 -21.24
C LYS A 8 -9.60 36.71 -22.70
N GLU A 9 -10.52 36.19 -23.46
CA GLU A 9 -10.40 36.08 -24.89
C GLU A 9 -11.05 37.33 -25.54
N ASN A 10 -10.31 37.99 -26.39
CA ASN A 10 -10.81 39.14 -27.17
C ASN A 10 -10.69 38.83 -28.66
N ILE A 11 -11.82 38.51 -29.28
CA ILE A 11 -11.92 38.14 -30.69
C ILE A 11 -12.24 39.44 -31.46
N GLY A 12 -11.21 40.20 -31.82
CA GLY A 12 -11.36 41.44 -32.55
C GLY A 12 -11.22 41.32 -34.08
N ASP A 13 -10.65 40.20 -34.57
CA ASP A 13 -10.42 39.91 -35.98
C ASP A 13 -10.76 38.44 -36.23
N PRO A 14 -11.44 38.05 -37.32
CA PRO A 14 -11.81 36.64 -37.57
C PRO A 14 -10.66 35.64 -37.57
N ASN A 15 -9.42 36.12 -37.74
CA ASN A 15 -8.23 35.29 -37.83
C ASN A 15 -7.25 35.46 -36.63
N LYS A 16 -7.62 36.23 -35.59
CA LYS A 16 -6.74 36.51 -34.44
C LYS A 16 -7.51 36.46 -33.14
N ILE A 17 -7.01 35.70 -32.20
CA ILE A 17 -7.49 35.68 -30.82
C ILE A 17 -6.44 36.36 -29.96
N ASN A 18 -6.82 37.44 -29.29
CA ASN A 18 -5.98 38.06 -28.28
C ASN A 18 -6.32 37.50 -26.93
N LEU A 19 -5.33 36.97 -26.23
CA LEU A 19 -5.45 36.46 -24.87
C LEU A 19 -4.86 37.49 -23.90
N GLU A 20 -5.67 37.97 -22.99
CA GLU A 20 -5.24 38.83 -21.88
C GLU A 20 -5.19 37.97 -20.59
N PHE A 21 -4.01 37.76 -20.06
CA PHE A 21 -3.83 37.08 -18.78
C PHE A 21 -3.86 38.10 -17.65
N VAL A 22 -4.83 37.95 -16.76
CA VAL A 22 -4.96 38.79 -15.56
C VAL A 22 -4.43 37.97 -14.38
N ILE A 23 -3.30 38.38 -13.84
CA ILE A 23 -2.67 37.73 -12.67
C ILE A 23 -2.90 38.63 -11.46
N LYS A 24 -3.56 38.09 -10.43
CA LYS A 24 -3.74 38.76 -9.13
C LYS A 24 -2.88 38.05 -8.10
N GLU A 25 -2.02 38.78 -7.46
CA GLU A 25 -1.22 38.31 -6.34
C GLU A 25 -1.93 38.65 -5.01
N PHE A 26 -2.02 37.67 -4.12
CA PHE A 26 -2.56 37.79 -2.78
C PHE A 26 -1.46 37.73 -1.75
N GLU A 27 -1.70 38.25 -0.54
CA GLU A 27 -0.79 38.09 0.56
C GLU A 27 -0.67 36.60 0.98
N LYS A 28 0.54 36.19 1.36
CA LYS A 28 0.80 34.84 1.80
C LYS A 28 0.12 34.57 3.13
N GLU A 29 -0.62 33.51 3.19
CA GLU A 29 -1.16 32.93 4.43
C GLU A 29 -0.30 31.74 4.86
N TYR A 30 -0.18 31.49 6.15
CA TYR A 30 0.67 30.43 6.71
C TYR A 30 -0.15 29.48 7.55
N LEU A 31 0.22 28.21 7.55
CA LEU A 31 -0.37 27.20 8.40
C LEU A 31 0.24 27.32 9.81
N ALA A 32 -0.56 27.78 10.77
CA ALA A 32 -0.08 27.97 12.14
C ALA A 32 -0.13 26.68 12.95
N LYS A 33 -1.11 25.81 12.66
CA LYS A 33 -1.34 24.59 13.41
C LYS A 33 -2.12 23.57 12.58
N VAL A 34 -1.78 22.28 12.77
CA VAL A 34 -2.53 21.13 12.27
C VAL A 34 -3.07 20.34 13.45
N ASN A 35 -4.38 20.28 13.58
CA ASN A 35 -5.06 19.46 14.58
C ASN A 35 -5.66 18.22 13.93
N VAL A 36 -5.52 17.08 14.58
CA VAL A 36 -6.10 15.81 14.14
C VAL A 36 -7.09 15.34 15.20
N PHE A 37 -8.27 14.91 14.77
CA PHE A 37 -9.35 14.45 15.64
C PHE A 37 -9.93 13.14 15.12
N GLY A 38 -10.38 12.28 16.05
CA GLY A 38 -11.12 11.06 15.71
C GLY A 38 -10.26 9.83 15.47
N ASN A 39 -8.94 9.95 15.55
CA ASN A 39 -8.00 8.84 15.46
C ASN A 39 -7.84 8.15 16.82
N ASN A 40 -8.75 7.22 17.13
CA ASN A 40 -8.76 6.53 18.42
C ASN A 40 -7.83 5.29 18.41
N ILE A 41 -7.64 4.66 17.26
CA ILE A 41 -6.83 3.47 17.04
C ILE A 41 -5.55 3.84 16.29
N THR A 42 -5.68 4.62 15.20
CA THR A 42 -4.55 5.00 14.35
C THR A 42 -3.66 6.02 15.05
N GLU A 43 -2.37 5.77 15.07
CA GLU A 43 -1.39 6.72 15.61
C GLU A 43 -1.45 8.04 14.80
N GLU A 44 -1.44 9.19 15.49
CA GLU A 44 -1.46 10.51 14.87
C GLU A 44 -0.31 10.68 13.86
N LYS A 45 0.81 10.05 14.14
CA LYS A 45 1.98 10.06 13.26
C LYS A 45 1.71 9.48 11.88
N VAL A 46 0.92 8.40 11.78
CA VAL A 46 0.50 7.84 10.47
C VAL A 46 -0.26 8.88 9.65
N ILE A 47 -1.09 9.68 10.31
CA ILE A 47 -1.84 10.73 9.64
C ILE A 47 -0.91 11.85 9.19
N ARG A 48 -0.04 12.33 10.09
CA ARG A 48 0.89 13.42 9.79
C ARG A 48 1.90 13.07 8.70
N ASP A 49 2.41 11.85 8.66
CA ASP A 49 3.36 11.37 7.63
C ASP A 49 2.74 11.33 6.21
N ASN A 50 1.40 11.37 6.10
CA ASN A 50 0.69 11.43 4.82
C ASN A 50 0.23 12.83 4.42
N LEU A 51 0.64 13.86 5.18
CA LEU A 51 0.38 15.26 4.84
C LEU A 51 1.52 15.83 4.01
N GLU A 52 1.17 16.60 2.98
CA GLU A 52 2.10 17.38 2.14
C GLU A 52 2.25 18.82 2.64
N VAL A 53 1.64 19.14 3.79
CA VAL A 53 1.66 20.45 4.42
C VAL A 53 2.03 20.30 5.88
N ASP A 54 2.87 21.20 6.40
CA ASP A 54 3.28 21.18 7.80
C ASP A 54 3.05 22.55 8.46
N GLU A 55 3.14 22.56 9.78
CA GLU A 55 3.04 23.78 10.58
C GLU A 55 4.20 24.73 10.26
N GLY A 56 3.87 25.99 9.92
CA GLY A 56 4.83 27.00 9.46
C GLY A 56 4.90 27.16 7.95
N ASP A 57 4.36 26.22 7.17
CA ASP A 57 4.36 26.28 5.72
C ASP A 57 3.43 27.39 5.19
N PRO A 58 3.73 27.95 4.02
CA PRO A 58 2.77 28.73 3.26
C PRO A 58 1.55 27.87 2.90
N PHE A 59 0.35 28.36 3.26
CA PHE A 59 -0.89 27.62 2.99
C PHE A 59 -1.08 27.38 1.49
N ASN A 60 -1.09 26.14 1.07
CA ASN A 60 -1.31 25.71 -0.31
C ASN A 60 -2.48 24.73 -0.39
N LYS A 61 -3.57 25.16 -1.02
CA LYS A 61 -4.78 24.35 -1.16
C LYS A 61 -4.55 23.09 -2.01
N ILE A 62 -3.66 23.13 -2.99
CA ILE A 62 -3.34 21.97 -3.84
C ILE A 62 -2.65 20.90 -3.01
N LEU A 63 -1.63 21.28 -2.22
CA LEU A 63 -0.93 20.36 -1.32
C LEU A 63 -1.86 19.83 -0.21
N LEU A 64 -2.75 20.67 0.32
CA LEU A 64 -3.77 20.23 1.25
C LEU A 64 -4.69 19.17 0.63
N MET A 65 -5.18 19.40 -0.60
CA MET A 65 -6.02 18.42 -1.30
C MET A 65 -5.27 17.12 -1.58
N LYS A 66 -3.99 17.20 -1.93
CA LYS A 66 -3.12 16.02 -2.08
C LYS A 66 -3.02 15.26 -0.76
N SER A 67 -2.77 15.95 0.36
CA SER A 67 -2.75 15.38 1.72
C SER A 67 -4.04 14.62 2.05
N ILE A 68 -5.19 15.23 1.81
CA ILE A 68 -6.50 14.61 2.06
C ILE A 68 -6.70 13.37 1.17
N ASN A 69 -6.26 13.42 -0.09
CA ASN A 69 -6.34 12.28 -0.99
C ASN A 69 -5.38 11.15 -0.56
N ASN A 70 -4.18 11.47 -0.10
CA ASN A 70 -3.24 10.50 0.46
C ASN A 70 -3.87 9.77 1.66
N LEU A 71 -4.46 10.51 2.61
CA LEU A 71 -5.16 9.92 3.76
C LEU A 71 -6.31 8.99 3.33
N LYS A 72 -7.11 9.39 2.34
CA LYS A 72 -8.18 8.54 1.80
C LYS A 72 -7.65 7.29 1.11
N ALA A 73 -6.51 7.40 0.42
CA ALA A 73 -5.85 6.30 -0.29
C ALA A 73 -5.33 5.20 0.66
N LEU A 74 -5.04 5.51 1.94
CA LEU A 74 -4.68 4.51 2.94
C LEU A 74 -5.78 3.46 3.13
N ASN A 75 -7.02 3.82 2.83
CA ASN A 75 -8.20 2.93 2.94
C ASN A 75 -8.43 2.32 4.33
N ILE A 76 -7.89 2.95 5.38
CA ILE A 76 -8.12 2.60 6.80
C ILE A 76 -9.16 3.49 7.47
N PHE A 77 -9.57 4.56 6.80
CA PHE A 77 -10.57 5.51 7.26
C PHE A 77 -11.89 5.36 6.49
N GLY A 78 -13.00 5.48 7.19
CA GLY A 78 -14.34 5.54 6.61
C GLY A 78 -14.63 6.92 6.04
N LYS A 79 -14.13 7.97 6.74
CA LYS A 79 -14.29 9.36 6.32
C LYS A 79 -13.07 10.18 6.70
N VAL A 80 -12.71 11.12 5.86
CA VAL A 80 -11.67 12.12 6.11
C VAL A 80 -12.23 13.48 5.69
N ASP A 81 -12.49 14.32 6.67
CA ASP A 81 -12.93 15.69 6.49
C ASP A 81 -11.86 16.68 6.95
N TYR A 82 -11.92 17.88 6.46
CA TYR A 82 -11.06 18.96 6.91
C TYR A 82 -11.80 20.30 6.99
N ASN A 83 -11.33 21.16 7.86
CA ASN A 83 -11.76 22.55 7.95
C ASN A 83 -10.57 23.46 8.20
N VAL A 84 -10.54 24.59 7.49
CA VAL A 84 -9.48 25.59 7.64
C VAL A 84 -10.09 26.86 8.20
N THR A 85 -9.56 27.32 9.35
CA THR A 85 -10.05 28.52 10.03
C THR A 85 -8.91 29.51 10.24
N PRO A 86 -9.17 30.82 10.17
CA PRO A 86 -8.16 31.81 10.54
C PRO A 86 -7.89 31.71 12.06
N THR A 87 -6.69 32.13 12.47
CA THR A 87 -6.35 32.26 13.89
C THR A 87 -6.95 33.56 14.45
N SER A 88 -7.41 33.53 15.71
CA SER A 88 -8.02 34.70 16.35
C SER A 88 -7.13 35.94 16.41
N ASP A 89 -5.81 35.75 16.46
CA ASP A 89 -4.82 36.81 16.63
C ASP A 89 -4.24 37.35 15.31
N ASN A 90 -4.42 36.63 14.20
CA ASN A 90 -3.83 37.01 12.92
C ASN A 90 -4.55 36.31 11.75
N ASP A 91 -5.25 37.08 10.92
CA ASP A 91 -5.99 36.57 9.75
C ASP A 91 -5.09 35.90 8.68
N LYS A 92 -3.78 36.21 8.68
CA LYS A 92 -2.81 35.59 7.78
C LYS A 92 -2.34 34.20 8.24
N LYS A 93 -2.75 33.78 9.45
CA LYS A 93 -2.45 32.46 9.99
C LYS A 93 -3.69 31.59 9.99
N LYS A 94 -3.57 30.38 9.46
CA LYS A 94 -4.65 29.39 9.33
C LYS A 94 -4.41 28.21 10.28
N ILE A 95 -5.48 27.65 10.80
CA ILE A 95 -5.48 26.39 11.53
C ILE A 95 -6.18 25.35 10.64
N LEU A 96 -5.50 24.26 10.37
CA LEU A 96 -6.06 23.10 9.70
C LEU A 96 -6.57 22.11 10.75
N ASN A 97 -7.85 21.82 10.71
CA ASN A 97 -8.47 20.78 11.51
C ASN A 97 -8.84 19.62 10.60
N ILE A 98 -8.24 18.45 10.83
CA ILE A 98 -8.54 17.21 10.12
C ILE A 98 -9.38 16.35 11.05
N THR A 99 -10.53 15.88 10.58
CA THR A 99 -11.42 14.99 11.32
C THR A 99 -11.47 13.64 10.62
N ILE A 100 -11.10 12.61 11.36
CA ILE A 100 -11.03 11.23 10.87
C ILE A 100 -12.19 10.44 11.48
N GLU A 101 -12.83 9.61 10.67
CA GLU A 101 -13.73 8.55 11.10
C GLU A 101 -13.10 7.21 10.74
N GLU A 102 -12.67 6.45 11.74
CA GLU A 102 -12.04 5.16 11.55
C GLU A 102 -13.05 4.09 11.15
N LYS A 103 -12.60 3.08 10.42
CA LYS A 103 -13.43 1.92 10.06
C LYS A 103 -12.70 0.63 10.44
N PRO A 104 -13.39 -0.50 10.57
CA PRO A 104 -12.76 -1.81 10.71
C PRO A 104 -11.80 -2.06 9.55
N THR A 105 -10.56 -2.47 9.84
CA THR A 105 -9.48 -2.71 8.88
C THR A 105 -9.14 -4.20 8.73
N GLY A 106 -9.70 -5.04 9.63
CA GLY A 106 -9.59 -6.48 9.58
C GLY A 106 -10.62 -7.11 8.64
N GLU A 107 -10.17 -8.08 7.85
CA GLU A 107 -10.99 -8.84 6.91
C GLU A 107 -10.72 -10.34 7.09
N ILE A 108 -11.79 -11.14 7.09
CA ILE A 108 -11.73 -12.60 7.05
C ILE A 108 -12.41 -13.04 5.77
N SER A 109 -11.74 -13.85 4.98
CA SER A 109 -12.26 -14.40 3.74
C SER A 109 -12.25 -15.93 3.77
N ALA A 110 -13.28 -16.53 3.18
CA ALA A 110 -13.34 -17.95 2.92
C ALA A 110 -13.85 -18.16 1.49
N SER A 111 -13.27 -19.11 0.80
CA SER A 111 -13.65 -19.46 -0.59
C SER A 111 -13.69 -20.96 -0.77
N ALA A 112 -14.59 -21.42 -1.63
CA ALA A 112 -14.66 -22.81 -2.10
C ALA A 112 -14.94 -22.81 -3.59
N GLY A 113 -14.30 -23.71 -4.31
CA GLY A 113 -14.46 -23.83 -5.77
C GLY A 113 -14.17 -25.26 -6.25
N THR A 114 -14.48 -25.51 -7.51
CA THR A 114 -14.13 -26.76 -8.19
C THR A 114 -13.45 -26.44 -9.51
N GLY A 115 -12.44 -27.22 -9.86
CA GLY A 115 -11.69 -27.07 -11.11
C GLY A 115 -11.29 -28.43 -11.70
N THR A 116 -10.45 -28.39 -12.71
CA THR A 116 -9.90 -29.59 -13.36
C THR A 116 -9.06 -30.47 -12.42
N SER A 117 -8.55 -29.89 -11.34
CA SER A 117 -7.75 -30.55 -10.31
C SER A 117 -8.54 -30.82 -9.01
N GLY A 118 -9.89 -30.96 -9.12
CA GLY A 118 -10.75 -31.25 -7.98
C GLY A 118 -11.25 -30.02 -7.22
N GLY A 119 -11.57 -30.21 -5.93
CA GLY A 119 -12.07 -29.16 -5.03
C GLY A 119 -10.96 -28.27 -4.52
N THR A 120 -11.26 -26.98 -4.36
CA THR A 120 -10.37 -25.98 -3.80
C THR A 120 -11.03 -25.28 -2.61
N PHE A 121 -10.33 -25.11 -1.51
CA PHE A 121 -10.75 -24.33 -0.36
C PHE A 121 -9.68 -23.25 -0.07
N GLY A 122 -10.13 -22.04 0.21
CA GLY A 122 -9.27 -20.94 0.60
C GLY A 122 -9.77 -20.29 1.89
N PHE A 123 -8.82 -19.89 2.73
CA PHE A 123 -9.08 -19.10 3.93
C PHE A 123 -8.05 -17.99 4.03
N GLY A 124 -8.50 -16.77 4.33
CA GLY A 124 -7.64 -15.61 4.45
C GLY A 124 -8.01 -14.75 5.63
N ILE A 125 -7.00 -14.17 6.26
CA ILE A 125 -7.12 -13.13 7.29
C ILE A 125 -6.22 -11.98 6.85
N LYS A 126 -6.77 -10.78 6.81
CA LYS A 126 -6.04 -9.56 6.48
C LYS A 126 -6.33 -8.48 7.52
N GLU A 127 -5.30 -7.77 7.95
CA GLU A 127 -5.38 -6.56 8.76
C GLU A 127 -4.56 -5.46 8.09
N ASN A 128 -5.16 -4.29 7.85
CA ASN A 128 -4.49 -3.21 7.12
C ASN A 128 -3.97 -2.09 8.03
N ASN A 129 -4.27 -2.14 9.32
CA ASN A 129 -3.84 -1.12 10.28
C ASN A 129 -3.40 -1.75 11.62
N PHE A 130 -2.53 -2.76 11.52
CA PHE A 130 -2.05 -3.48 12.69
C PHE A 130 -1.39 -2.53 13.70
N LEU A 131 -1.87 -2.57 14.93
CA LEU A 131 -1.47 -1.68 16.04
C LEU A 131 -1.66 -0.18 15.77
N GLY A 132 -2.52 0.20 14.84
CA GLY A 132 -2.74 1.60 14.47
C GLY A 132 -1.59 2.24 13.67
N LYS A 133 -0.69 1.43 13.11
CA LYS A 133 0.55 1.87 12.45
C LYS A 133 0.51 1.77 10.94
N ASN A 134 -0.67 1.57 10.35
CA ASN A 134 -0.82 1.33 8.92
C ASN A 134 0.02 0.13 8.41
N ILE A 135 0.37 -0.80 9.31
CA ILE A 135 1.06 -2.04 8.95
C ILE A 135 0.01 -3.02 8.46
N SER A 136 0.23 -3.61 7.27
CA SER A 136 -0.63 -4.66 6.74
C SER A 136 -0.08 -6.04 7.09
N LEU A 137 -0.96 -6.88 7.63
CA LEU A 137 -0.74 -8.32 7.82
C LEU A 137 -1.68 -9.05 6.88
N ASP A 138 -1.17 -10.06 6.19
CA ASP A 138 -1.95 -10.90 5.29
C ASP A 138 -1.56 -12.37 5.50
N SER A 139 -2.53 -13.22 5.81
CA SER A 139 -2.35 -14.66 6.00
C SER A 139 -3.34 -15.41 5.13
N ASN A 140 -2.85 -16.22 4.22
CA ASN A 140 -3.65 -16.98 3.28
C ASN A 140 -3.31 -18.47 3.36
N LEU A 141 -4.32 -19.31 3.43
CA LEU A 141 -4.24 -20.76 3.32
C LEU A 141 -5.11 -21.22 2.14
N ARG A 142 -4.53 -21.98 1.25
CA ARG A 142 -5.23 -22.63 0.14
C ARG A 142 -4.99 -24.14 0.19
N ILE A 143 -6.07 -24.90 0.06
CA ILE A 143 -6.07 -26.35 0.05
C ILE A 143 -6.76 -26.79 -1.22
N ASP A 144 -6.03 -27.44 -2.09
CA ASP A 144 -6.51 -28.14 -3.26
C ASP A 144 -6.37 -29.66 -3.01
N GLU A 145 -6.88 -30.49 -3.89
CA GLU A 145 -6.82 -31.95 -3.78
C GLU A 145 -5.38 -32.48 -3.68
N GLU A 146 -4.45 -31.87 -4.41
CA GLU A 146 -3.04 -32.27 -4.43
C GLU A 146 -2.11 -31.27 -3.74
N THR A 147 -2.58 -30.04 -3.45
CA THR A 147 -1.70 -28.95 -2.99
C THR A 147 -2.25 -28.27 -1.74
N ILE A 148 -1.38 -28.07 -0.78
CA ILE A 148 -1.62 -27.19 0.37
C ILE A 148 -0.60 -26.07 0.31
N ARG A 149 -1.07 -24.83 0.31
CA ARG A 149 -0.22 -23.63 0.29
C ARG A 149 -0.64 -22.64 1.37
N GLY A 150 0.32 -22.26 2.20
CA GLY A 150 0.19 -21.22 3.21
C GLY A 150 1.15 -20.06 2.93
N LYS A 151 0.67 -18.83 3.10
CA LYS A 151 1.50 -17.63 3.02
C LYS A 151 1.12 -16.68 4.14
N PHE A 152 2.13 -16.09 4.77
CA PHE A 152 1.99 -14.99 5.70
C PHE A 152 2.89 -13.86 5.25
N SER A 153 2.38 -12.65 5.18
CA SER A 153 3.14 -11.46 4.79
C SER A 153 2.85 -10.27 5.69
N VAL A 154 3.86 -9.45 5.88
CA VAL A 154 3.84 -8.19 6.63
C VAL A 154 4.36 -7.11 5.72
N VAL A 155 3.63 -6.00 5.63
CA VAL A 155 4.04 -4.81 4.90
C VAL A 155 3.95 -3.61 5.83
N ASN A 156 5.08 -2.97 6.07
CA ASN A 156 5.14 -1.65 6.69
C ASN A 156 5.41 -0.63 5.58
N PRO A 157 4.45 0.21 5.19
CA PRO A 157 4.58 1.11 4.04
C PRO A 157 5.55 2.26 4.27
N ASN A 158 5.83 2.60 5.53
CA ASN A 158 6.76 3.68 5.90
C ASN A 158 7.67 3.23 7.05
N TRP A 159 8.63 2.35 6.72
CA TRP A 159 9.58 1.82 7.71
C TRP A 159 10.48 2.91 8.26
N ASN A 160 10.43 3.06 9.57
CA ASN A 160 11.24 4.03 10.31
C ASN A 160 11.14 5.46 9.74
N TYR A 161 9.97 5.82 9.18
CA TYR A 161 9.68 7.15 8.61
C TYR A 161 10.64 7.58 7.50
N SER A 162 11.02 6.63 6.67
CA SER A 162 12.01 6.81 5.60
C SER A 162 11.39 6.87 4.21
N ASP A 163 10.06 6.90 4.11
CA ASP A 163 9.27 6.79 2.86
C ASP A 163 9.59 5.52 2.06
N ARG A 164 10.05 4.49 2.79
CA ARG A 164 10.37 3.18 2.24
C ARG A 164 9.47 2.13 2.84
N ALA A 165 8.80 1.39 1.98
CA ALA A 165 8.07 0.21 2.41
C ALA A 165 9.05 -0.92 2.74
N LEU A 166 8.75 -1.65 3.81
CA LEU A 166 9.42 -2.90 4.18
C LEU A 166 8.42 -4.04 4.01
N ILE A 167 8.84 -5.08 3.32
CA ILE A 167 8.00 -6.23 3.00
C ILE A 167 8.71 -7.49 3.47
N ALA A 168 8.04 -8.29 4.29
CA ALA A 168 8.53 -9.60 4.70
C ALA A 168 7.44 -10.64 4.47
N SER A 169 7.81 -11.84 3.99
CA SER A 169 6.85 -12.94 3.88
C SER A 169 7.50 -14.30 4.15
N ILE A 170 6.67 -15.21 4.64
CA ILE A 170 6.98 -16.62 4.78
C ILE A 170 5.91 -17.38 4.00
N GLU A 171 6.33 -18.35 3.20
CA GLU A 171 5.41 -19.22 2.46
C GLU A 171 5.83 -20.68 2.54
N SER A 172 4.83 -21.56 2.54
CA SER A 172 5.03 -22.99 2.48
C SER A 172 4.03 -23.61 1.53
N SER A 173 4.50 -24.51 0.68
CA SER A 173 3.68 -25.20 -0.31
C SER A 173 4.08 -26.67 -0.34
N VAL A 174 3.08 -27.56 -0.28
CA VAL A 174 3.27 -28.99 -0.43
C VAL A 174 2.36 -29.44 -1.56
N THR A 175 2.92 -30.09 -2.58
CA THR A 175 2.16 -30.73 -3.67
C THR A 175 2.43 -32.24 -3.61
N ASP A 176 1.37 -33.02 -3.39
CA ASP A 176 1.44 -34.46 -3.30
C ASP A 176 0.79 -35.09 -4.52
N ARG A 177 1.61 -35.67 -5.39
CA ARG A 177 1.22 -36.42 -6.58
C ARG A 177 1.82 -37.84 -6.58
N MET A 178 2.01 -38.38 -5.38
CA MET A 178 2.57 -39.72 -5.23
C MET A 178 1.72 -40.80 -5.88
N GLY A 179 0.37 -40.65 -5.82
CA GLY A 179 -0.56 -41.61 -6.40
C GLY A 179 -0.49 -41.67 -7.92
N ASP A 180 -0.57 -40.53 -8.59
CA ASP A 180 -0.74 -40.45 -10.04
C ASP A 180 0.58 -40.39 -10.79
N TYR A 181 1.54 -39.62 -10.25
CA TYR A 181 2.79 -39.30 -10.94
C TYR A 181 4.05 -39.74 -10.16
N GLY A 182 3.90 -40.28 -8.96
CA GLY A 182 4.99 -40.83 -8.17
C GLY A 182 5.93 -39.82 -7.55
N TYR A 183 5.51 -38.55 -7.32
CA TYR A 183 6.35 -37.55 -6.69
C TYR A 183 5.60 -36.67 -5.69
N LYS A 184 6.34 -36.10 -4.77
CA LYS A 184 5.89 -35.11 -3.81
C LYS A 184 6.92 -33.99 -3.75
N THR A 185 6.46 -32.74 -3.83
CA THR A 185 7.30 -31.56 -3.62
C THR A 185 6.87 -30.82 -2.38
N SER A 186 7.82 -30.34 -1.63
CA SER A 186 7.59 -29.37 -0.56
C SER A 186 8.56 -28.22 -0.70
N GLN A 187 8.04 -27.00 -0.61
CA GLN A 187 8.84 -25.78 -0.67
C GLN A 187 8.46 -24.93 0.54
N THR A 188 9.43 -24.46 1.28
CA THR A 188 9.22 -23.51 2.38
C THR A 188 10.30 -22.46 2.31
N GLY A 189 9.91 -21.21 2.39
CA GLY A 189 10.85 -20.12 2.25
C GLY A 189 10.38 -18.82 2.89
N PHE A 190 11.29 -17.88 2.90
CA PHE A 190 11.01 -16.52 3.32
C PHE A 190 11.52 -15.53 2.26
N SER A 191 10.89 -14.38 2.21
CA SER A 191 11.35 -13.27 1.39
C SER A 191 11.35 -11.97 2.19
N PHE A 192 12.27 -11.10 1.82
CA PHE A 192 12.44 -9.79 2.39
C PHE A 192 12.71 -8.79 1.27
N GLY A 193 12.01 -7.67 1.29
CA GLY A 193 12.13 -6.66 0.26
C GLY A 193 11.81 -5.27 0.78
N SER A 194 12.13 -4.29 -0.03
CA SER A 194 11.79 -2.89 0.21
C SER A 194 11.28 -2.28 -1.08
N ASN A 195 10.46 -1.23 -0.96
CA ASN A 195 9.98 -0.46 -2.10
C ASN A 195 10.01 1.01 -1.76
N TRP A 196 10.49 1.84 -2.68
CA TRP A 196 10.45 3.30 -2.54
C TRP A 196 10.45 3.98 -3.91
N GLU A 197 9.93 5.18 -3.94
CA GLU A 197 10.03 6.05 -5.09
C GLU A 197 11.43 6.69 -5.11
N GLN A 198 12.20 6.45 -6.17
CA GLN A 198 13.55 6.97 -6.31
C GLN A 198 13.57 8.30 -7.06
N TYR A 199 12.68 8.46 -8.03
CA TYR A 199 12.39 9.66 -8.81
C TYR A 199 10.90 9.67 -9.11
N ASP A 200 10.34 10.81 -9.52
CA ASP A 200 8.93 10.95 -9.85
C ASP A 200 8.45 9.80 -10.76
N ASP A 201 7.49 9.03 -10.28
CA ASP A 201 6.90 7.85 -10.94
C ASP A 201 7.89 6.67 -11.20
N LEU A 202 9.11 6.72 -10.66
CA LEU A 202 10.09 5.64 -10.77
C LEU A 202 10.34 4.95 -9.43
N TYR A 203 9.87 3.71 -9.33
CA TYR A 203 9.96 2.90 -8.12
C TYR A 203 11.10 1.89 -8.21
N PHE A 204 11.81 1.73 -7.09
CA PHE A 204 12.82 0.70 -6.91
C PHE A 204 12.35 -0.32 -5.86
N SER A 205 12.38 -1.61 -6.21
CA SER A 205 11.77 -2.69 -5.40
C SER A 205 12.72 -3.90 -5.28
N PRO A 206 13.85 -3.78 -4.57
CA PRO A 206 14.73 -4.92 -4.34
C PRO A 206 14.05 -5.96 -3.44
N LYS A 207 14.24 -7.22 -3.78
CA LYS A 207 13.72 -8.36 -3.02
C LYS A 207 14.75 -9.48 -2.99
N ILE A 208 14.91 -10.11 -1.83
CA ILE A 208 15.69 -11.32 -1.65
C ILE A 208 14.73 -12.40 -1.15
N ALA A 209 14.81 -13.59 -1.70
CA ALA A 209 14.05 -14.75 -1.23
C ALA A 209 14.96 -15.96 -1.11
N MET A 210 14.70 -16.78 -0.12
CA MET A 210 15.37 -18.07 0.11
C MET A 210 14.33 -19.15 0.32
N PHE A 211 14.47 -20.26 -0.42
CA PHE A 211 13.56 -21.40 -0.37
C PHE A 211 14.34 -22.67 -0.11
N HIS A 212 13.82 -23.49 0.78
CA HIS A 212 14.19 -24.88 0.92
C HIS A 212 13.17 -25.70 0.15
N GLU A 213 13.62 -26.41 -0.86
CA GLU A 213 12.80 -27.32 -1.67
C GLU A 213 13.20 -28.77 -1.44
N LYS A 214 12.21 -29.63 -1.35
CA LYS A 214 12.38 -31.08 -1.25
C LYS A 214 11.55 -31.77 -2.30
N LEU A 215 12.18 -32.66 -3.06
CA LEU A 215 11.51 -33.56 -4.01
C LEU A 215 11.70 -35.00 -3.57
N ASP A 216 10.61 -35.66 -3.21
CA ASP A 216 10.55 -37.09 -2.94
C ASP A 216 9.92 -37.83 -4.11
N THR A 217 10.43 -39.01 -4.48
CA THR A 217 9.90 -39.81 -5.58
C THR A 217 9.64 -41.27 -5.15
N ASN A 218 8.79 -41.94 -5.91
CA ASN A 218 8.56 -43.40 -5.77
C ASN A 218 8.88 -44.15 -7.06
N GLN A 219 8.56 -45.45 -7.12
CA GLN A 219 8.85 -46.28 -8.28
C GLN A 219 8.11 -45.84 -9.56
N SER A 220 6.94 -45.21 -9.44
CA SER A 220 6.13 -44.74 -10.57
C SER A 220 6.67 -43.44 -11.19
N ALA A 221 7.55 -42.72 -10.51
CA ALA A 221 8.09 -41.46 -11.00
C ALA A 221 8.92 -41.63 -12.28
N SER A 222 8.91 -40.64 -13.13
CA SER A 222 9.75 -40.59 -14.33
C SER A 222 11.25 -40.65 -13.99
N ASN A 223 12.07 -41.18 -14.86
CA ASN A 223 13.52 -41.24 -14.67
C ASN A 223 14.13 -39.85 -14.51
N LYS A 224 13.51 -38.80 -15.08
CA LYS A 224 13.96 -37.42 -14.92
C LYS A 224 13.73 -36.94 -13.49
N LEU A 225 12.54 -37.15 -12.92
CA LEU A 225 12.22 -36.77 -11.54
C LEU A 225 13.08 -37.53 -10.52
N LYS A 226 13.29 -38.85 -10.70
CA LYS A 226 14.17 -39.67 -9.83
C LYS A 226 15.62 -39.14 -9.79
N LYS A 227 16.10 -38.54 -10.89
CA LYS A 227 17.45 -37.94 -10.89
C LYS A 227 17.48 -36.58 -10.18
N GLN A 228 16.34 -35.95 -9.97
CA GLN A 228 16.18 -34.67 -9.29
C GLN A 228 15.68 -34.83 -7.85
N GLU A 229 15.55 -36.05 -7.36
CA GLU A 229 15.19 -36.33 -5.97
C GLU A 229 16.26 -35.78 -5.03
N GLY A 230 15.84 -35.03 -4.00
CA GLY A 230 16.74 -34.44 -3.03
C GLY A 230 16.18 -33.20 -2.35
N ASP A 231 17.06 -32.61 -1.57
CA ASP A 231 16.83 -31.35 -0.86
C ASP A 231 17.68 -30.25 -1.49
N TYR A 232 17.08 -29.09 -1.74
CA TYR A 232 17.70 -27.95 -2.42
C TYR A 232 17.51 -26.68 -1.61
N LEU A 233 18.46 -25.79 -1.69
CA LEU A 233 18.35 -24.42 -1.18
C LEU A 233 18.49 -23.47 -2.36
N ASP A 234 17.42 -22.73 -2.66
CA ASP A 234 17.39 -21.75 -3.74
C ASP A 234 17.35 -20.33 -3.18
N ALA A 235 18.02 -19.42 -3.85
CA ALA A 235 18.04 -18.01 -3.54
C ALA A 235 17.72 -17.18 -4.78
N ASP A 236 16.74 -16.30 -4.66
CA ASP A 236 16.31 -15.35 -5.70
C ASP A 236 16.67 -13.91 -5.28
N PHE A 237 17.01 -13.06 -6.26
CA PHE A 237 17.38 -11.66 -6.05
C PHE A 237 16.58 -10.73 -6.94
#